data_060b67900d21fa269f88fe327247704a
#
_entry.id   060b67900d21fa269f88fe327247704a
#
_cell.length_a   1.000
_cell.length_b   1.000
_cell.length_c   1.000
_cell.angle_alpha   90.00
_cell.angle_beta   90.00
_cell.angle_gamma   90.00
#
_symmetry.space_group_name_H-M   'P 1'
#
loop_
_entity.id
_entity.type
_entity.pdbx_description
1 polymer ?
#
loop_
_entity_poly.entity_id
_entity_poly.type
_entity_poly.pdbx_seq_one_letter_code
_entity_poly.pdbx_strand_id
1 'polypeptide(L)'
;MSDYLTKPFNRLPLIEDLVNIAPLEIVISSSWRFHYEIPNIQSRLGRLGPYVVGTTGDAIRETHARYKEIHAYVSDYHVNDWRALDDSHWEFPPSTQELIICDPEEGITAREVKALTNWLRA
;
A
#
# COMPACT_ATOMS: atom_id res chain seq x y z
N MET A 1 4.17 8.97 12.45
CA MET A 1 4.12 7.87 11.51
C MET A 1 4.93 6.71 12.04
N SER A 2 4.41 5.57 11.85
CA SER A 2 5.13 4.37 12.21
C SER A 2 6.38 4.19 11.34
N ASP A 3 7.42 3.64 11.93
CA ASP A 3 8.64 3.33 11.21
C ASP A 3 8.47 2.21 10.18
N TYR A 4 7.30 1.59 10.15
CA TYR A 4 7.12 0.49 9.20
C TYR A 4 7.21 0.96 7.75
N LEU A 5 7.06 2.24 7.48
CA LEU A 5 7.30 2.77 6.14
C LEU A 5 8.79 2.95 5.84
N THR A 6 9.61 3.14 6.86
CA THR A 6 11.06 3.18 6.66
C THR A 6 11.67 1.78 6.63
N LYS A 7 11.15 0.88 7.46
CA LYS A 7 11.57 -0.53 7.44
C LYS A 7 11.29 -1.22 6.10
N PRO A 8 10.09 -1.06 5.51
CA PRO A 8 9.85 -1.63 4.18
C PRO A 8 10.79 -1.16 3.10
N PHE A 9 11.39 0.01 3.23
CA PHE A 9 12.37 0.45 2.23
C PHE A 9 13.56 -0.48 2.12
N ASN A 10 13.93 -1.14 3.21
CA ASN A 10 14.99 -2.13 3.18
C ASN A 10 14.56 -3.40 2.45
N ARG A 11 13.26 -3.57 2.23
CA ARG A 11 12.67 -4.75 1.60
C ARG A 11 12.08 -4.46 0.23
N LEU A 12 12.25 -3.25 -0.30
CA LEU A 12 11.74 -2.89 -1.62
C LEU A 12 12.18 -3.85 -2.72
N PRO A 13 13.44 -4.35 -2.74
CA PRO A 13 13.82 -5.31 -3.78
C PRO A 13 12.92 -6.54 -3.84
N LEU A 14 12.27 -6.91 -2.74
CA LEU A 14 11.36 -8.06 -2.72
C LEU A 14 10.11 -7.84 -3.57
N ILE A 15 9.66 -6.59 -3.71
CA ILE A 15 8.44 -6.28 -4.43
C ILE A 15 8.68 -5.56 -5.75
N GLU A 16 9.90 -5.13 -6.04
CA GLU A 16 10.19 -4.41 -7.29
C GLU A 16 9.88 -5.25 -8.53
N ASP A 17 10.05 -6.55 -8.46
CA ASP A 17 9.79 -7.44 -9.59
C ASP A 17 8.30 -7.67 -9.85
N LEU A 18 7.43 -7.29 -8.93
CA LEU A 18 5.98 -7.46 -9.12
C LEU A 18 5.47 -6.67 -10.33
N VAL A 19 6.13 -5.57 -10.67
CA VAL A 19 5.74 -4.75 -11.82
C VAL A 19 5.92 -5.48 -13.14
N ASN A 20 6.70 -6.57 -13.16
CA ASN A 20 6.92 -7.39 -14.35
C ASN A 20 5.87 -8.49 -14.52
N ILE A 21 5.04 -8.73 -13.50
CA ILE A 21 4.05 -9.80 -13.53
C ILE A 21 2.77 -9.33 -14.24
N ALA A 22 2.30 -8.13 -13.89
CA ALA A 22 1.09 -7.55 -14.44
C ALA A 22 1.15 -6.03 -14.29
N PRO A 23 0.41 -5.28 -15.10
CA PRO A 23 0.29 -3.84 -14.87
C PRO A 23 -0.28 -3.56 -13.49
N LEU A 24 0.37 -2.66 -12.75
CA LEU A 24 -0.10 -2.25 -11.44
C LEU A 24 0.16 -0.77 -11.23
N GLU A 25 -0.60 -0.20 -10.29
CA GLU A 25 -0.42 1.17 -9.85
C GLU A 25 -0.34 1.18 -8.34
N ILE A 26 0.42 2.11 -7.79
CA ILE A 26 0.64 2.23 -6.36
C ILE A 26 -0.01 3.52 -5.87
N VAL A 27 -0.79 3.40 -4.81
CA VAL A 27 -1.41 4.54 -4.14
C VAL A 27 -0.94 4.54 -2.69
N ILE A 28 -0.50 5.70 -2.22
CA ILE A 28 0.02 5.84 -0.86
C ILE A 28 -1.14 6.20 0.07
N SER A 29 -1.40 5.36 1.05
CA SER A 29 -2.46 5.58 2.05
C SER A 29 -1.92 5.88 3.44
N SER A 30 -0.60 5.92 3.59
CA SER A 30 0.04 6.18 4.87
C SER A 30 0.13 7.68 5.16
N SER A 31 0.56 8.02 6.39
CA SER A 31 0.76 9.40 6.81
C SER A 31 1.81 10.14 5.98
N TRP A 32 2.62 9.45 5.22
CA TRP A 32 3.58 10.09 4.32
C TRP A 32 2.91 11.06 3.36
N ARG A 33 1.66 10.78 2.95
CA ARG A 33 0.92 11.67 2.05
C ARG A 33 0.70 13.07 2.61
N PHE A 34 0.82 13.23 3.92
CA PHE A 34 0.68 14.53 4.58
C PHE A 34 1.99 15.27 4.75
N HIS A 35 3.12 14.57 4.60
CA HIS A 35 4.44 15.12 4.85
C HIS A 35 5.26 15.30 3.58
N TYR A 36 4.92 14.59 2.51
CA TYR A 36 5.68 14.59 1.27
C TYR A 36 4.76 14.70 0.07
N GLU A 37 5.18 15.49 -0.91
CA GLU A 37 4.51 15.53 -2.20
C GLU A 37 4.83 14.27 -3.00
N ILE A 38 3.99 13.97 -3.99
CA ILE A 38 4.13 12.75 -4.80
C ILE A 38 5.52 12.59 -5.41
N PRO A 39 6.13 13.61 -6.07
CA PRO A 39 7.47 13.43 -6.61
C PRO A 39 8.50 13.04 -5.56
N ASN A 40 8.37 13.54 -4.35
CA ASN A 40 9.27 13.20 -3.26
C ASN A 40 9.08 11.75 -2.82
N ILE A 41 7.83 11.31 -2.71
CA ILE A 41 7.51 9.91 -2.39
C ILE A 41 8.06 8.99 -3.48
N GLN A 42 7.85 9.33 -4.75
CA GLN A 42 8.35 8.56 -5.87
C GLN A 42 9.86 8.38 -5.80
N SER A 43 10.58 9.44 -5.48
CA SER A 43 12.02 9.40 -5.35
C SER A 43 12.47 8.43 -4.25
N ARG A 44 11.73 8.40 -3.14
CA ARG A 44 12.05 7.51 -2.01
C ARG A 44 11.77 6.05 -2.28
N LEU A 45 10.90 5.74 -3.22
CA LEU A 45 10.53 4.37 -3.55
C LEU A 45 11.37 3.74 -4.65
N GLY A 46 12.41 4.44 -5.13
CA GLY A 46 13.34 3.90 -6.10
C GLY A 46 12.64 3.42 -7.36
N ARG A 47 12.86 2.17 -7.74
CA ARG A 47 12.30 1.58 -8.97
C ARG A 47 10.78 1.52 -8.98
N LEU A 48 10.14 1.52 -7.82
CA LEU A 48 8.68 1.53 -7.73
C LEU A 48 8.10 2.93 -7.90
N GLY A 49 8.92 3.97 -7.79
CA GLY A 49 8.45 5.34 -7.85
C GLY A 49 7.58 5.67 -9.05
N PRO A 50 7.98 5.29 -10.29
CA PRO A 50 7.16 5.60 -11.46
C PRO A 50 5.75 5.01 -11.44
N TYR A 51 5.51 4.01 -10.62
CA TYR A 51 4.21 3.35 -10.51
C TYR A 51 3.29 4.01 -9.47
N VAL A 52 3.79 4.98 -8.72
CA VAL A 52 2.98 5.74 -7.76
C VAL A 52 2.17 6.75 -8.53
N VAL A 53 0.85 6.59 -8.50
CA VAL A 53 -0.08 7.42 -9.28
C VAL A 53 -0.86 8.39 -8.42
N GLY A 54 -0.84 8.24 -7.11
CA GLY A 54 -1.60 9.12 -6.24
C GLY A 54 -1.51 8.75 -4.77
N THR A 55 -2.30 9.46 -3.99
CA THR A 55 -2.45 9.21 -2.56
C THR A 55 -3.92 9.18 -2.22
N THR A 56 -4.29 8.50 -1.11
CA THR A 56 -5.63 8.63 -0.58
C THR A 56 -5.83 10.05 -0.05
N GLY A 57 -7.09 10.45 0.12
CA GLY A 57 -7.41 11.82 0.51
C GLY A 57 -7.10 12.16 1.96
N ASP A 58 -7.84 13.12 2.48
CA ASP A 58 -7.66 13.60 3.84
C ASP A 58 -7.95 12.52 4.87
N ALA A 59 -7.37 12.68 6.06
CA ALA A 59 -7.57 11.72 7.14
C ALA A 59 -9.03 11.71 7.58
N ILE A 60 -9.57 10.51 7.74
CA ILE A 60 -10.91 10.27 8.26
C ILE A 60 -10.75 9.87 9.73
N ARG A 61 -11.54 10.47 10.62
CA ARG A 61 -11.47 10.21 12.07
C ARG A 61 -12.65 9.35 12.51
N GLU A 62 -12.64 8.11 12.05
CA GLU A 62 -13.70 7.16 12.35
C GLU A 62 -13.09 5.78 12.54
N THR A 63 -13.89 4.86 13.05
CA THR A 63 -13.50 3.46 13.10
C THR A 63 -13.20 2.96 11.69
N HIS A 64 -12.13 2.18 11.55
CA HIS A 64 -11.65 1.69 10.26
C HIS A 64 -11.33 2.82 9.28
N ALA A 65 -10.67 3.85 9.78
CA ALA A 65 -10.37 5.04 9.00
C ALA A 65 -9.57 4.73 7.73
N ARG A 66 -8.53 3.90 7.83
CA ARG A 66 -7.69 3.56 6.70
C ARG A 66 -8.50 2.88 5.60
N TYR A 67 -9.37 1.95 5.97
CA TYR A 67 -10.25 1.26 5.04
C TYR A 67 -11.17 2.25 4.32
N LYS A 68 -11.74 3.19 5.06
CA LYS A 68 -12.66 4.19 4.49
C LYS A 68 -11.94 5.15 3.56
N GLU A 69 -10.71 5.53 3.89
CA GLU A 69 -9.90 6.38 3.02
C GLU A 69 -9.58 5.68 1.71
N ILE A 70 -9.23 4.40 1.77
CA ILE A 70 -8.97 3.60 0.58
C ILE A 70 -10.24 3.44 -0.25
N HIS A 71 -11.38 3.16 0.39
CA HIS A 71 -12.65 3.02 -0.32
C HIS A 71 -13.09 4.29 -1.02
N ALA A 72 -12.85 5.44 -0.41
CA ALA A 72 -13.13 6.72 -1.06
C ALA A 72 -12.32 6.86 -2.35
N TYR A 73 -11.04 6.52 -2.30
CA TYR A 73 -10.18 6.55 -3.49
C TYR A 73 -10.66 5.55 -4.55
N VAL A 74 -10.95 4.33 -4.14
CA VAL A 74 -11.43 3.27 -5.04
C VAL A 74 -12.71 3.71 -5.77
N SER A 75 -13.62 4.33 -5.04
CA SER A 75 -14.87 4.83 -5.61
C SER A 75 -14.64 6.00 -6.58
N ASP A 76 -13.82 6.97 -6.17
CA ASP A 76 -13.59 8.18 -6.95
C ASP A 76 -12.86 7.90 -8.26
N TYR A 77 -11.96 6.94 -8.27
CA TYR A 77 -11.14 6.61 -9.44
C TYR A 77 -11.55 5.32 -10.12
N HIS A 78 -12.69 4.72 -9.73
CA HIS A 78 -13.25 3.53 -10.37
C HIS A 78 -12.26 2.37 -10.42
N VAL A 79 -11.57 2.11 -9.32
CA VAL A 79 -10.62 1.01 -9.22
C VAL A 79 -11.38 -0.32 -9.18
N ASN A 80 -11.01 -1.26 -10.06
CA ASN A 80 -11.73 -2.53 -10.17
C ASN A 80 -11.26 -3.57 -9.15
N ASP A 81 -9.97 -3.57 -8.84
CA ASP A 81 -9.40 -4.54 -7.91
C ASP A 81 -8.20 -3.90 -7.22
N TRP A 82 -7.98 -4.26 -5.95
CA TRP A 82 -6.92 -3.67 -5.17
C TRP A 82 -6.49 -4.58 -4.04
N ARG A 83 -5.27 -4.34 -3.55
CA ARG A 83 -4.77 -4.95 -2.32
C ARG A 83 -4.07 -3.88 -1.51
N ALA A 84 -4.18 -3.98 -0.19
CA ALA A 84 -3.52 -3.07 0.73
C ALA A 84 -2.45 -3.84 1.51
N LEU A 85 -1.25 -3.28 1.55
CA LEU A 85 -0.19 -3.73 2.43
C LEU A 85 -0.19 -2.83 3.66
N ASP A 86 -0.49 -3.38 4.82
CA ASP A 86 -0.59 -2.59 6.05
C ASP A 86 -0.29 -3.47 7.26
N ASP A 87 0.28 -2.88 8.29
CA ASP A 87 0.52 -3.56 9.57
C ASP A 87 -0.57 -3.28 10.60
N SER A 88 -1.52 -2.42 10.29
CA SER A 88 -2.54 -1.93 11.21
C SER A 88 -3.88 -2.61 10.94
N HIS A 89 -3.99 -3.90 11.26
CA HIS A 89 -5.20 -4.67 10.98
C HIS A 89 -6.47 -4.06 11.57
N TRP A 90 -6.33 -3.33 12.70
CA TRP A 90 -7.49 -2.68 13.35
C TRP A 90 -8.05 -1.51 12.55
N GLU A 91 -7.34 -1.04 11.56
CA GLU A 91 -7.81 0.02 10.66
C GLU A 91 -8.71 -0.53 9.54
N PHE A 92 -8.98 -1.82 9.57
CA PHE A 92 -9.80 -2.49 8.56
C PHE A 92 -10.87 -3.34 9.25
N PRO A 93 -12.06 -3.46 8.64
CA PRO A 93 -13.08 -4.38 9.17
C PRO A 93 -12.56 -5.81 9.21
N PRO A 94 -13.04 -6.63 10.15
CA PRO A 94 -12.70 -8.05 10.15
C PRO A 94 -13.03 -8.69 8.81
N SER A 95 -12.21 -9.62 8.37
CA SER A 95 -12.41 -10.35 7.12
C SER A 95 -12.30 -9.50 5.85
N THR A 96 -11.57 -8.39 5.89
CA THR A 96 -11.25 -7.63 4.69
C THR A 96 -10.31 -8.46 3.82
N GLN A 97 -10.81 -9.00 2.71
CA GLN A 97 -10.05 -9.90 1.86
C GLN A 97 -8.89 -9.21 1.13
N GLU A 98 -9.04 -7.92 0.86
CA GLU A 98 -8.03 -7.14 0.15
C GLU A 98 -6.83 -6.77 1.01
N LEU A 99 -6.92 -6.96 2.32
CA LEU A 99 -5.84 -6.61 3.23
C LEU A 99 -4.79 -7.71 3.27
N ILE A 100 -3.54 -7.35 3.02
CA ILE A 100 -2.38 -8.20 3.23
C ILE A 100 -1.64 -7.61 4.42
N ILE A 101 -1.71 -8.32 5.56
CA ILE A 101 -1.15 -7.82 6.82
C ILE A 101 0.36 -8.04 6.83
N CYS A 102 1.10 -6.97 7.06
CA CYS A 102 2.55 -7.03 7.22
C CYS A 102 2.91 -7.09 8.70
N ASP A 103 4.02 -7.73 9.01
CA ASP A 103 4.55 -7.72 10.37
C ASP A 103 5.09 -6.33 10.68
N PRO A 104 4.71 -5.73 11.84
CA PRO A 104 5.18 -4.37 12.17
C PRO A 104 6.70 -4.32 12.38
N GLU A 105 7.32 -5.41 12.74
CA GLU A 105 8.76 -5.45 12.98
C GLU A 105 9.55 -5.77 11.72
N GLU A 106 9.07 -6.72 10.93
CA GLU A 106 9.79 -7.21 9.75
C GLU A 106 9.41 -6.48 8.47
N GLY A 107 8.21 -5.89 8.43
CA GLY A 107 7.69 -5.27 7.23
C GLY A 107 7.32 -6.31 6.18
N ILE A 108 7.73 -6.07 4.94
CA ILE A 108 7.43 -6.96 3.81
C ILE A 108 8.35 -8.18 3.86
N THR A 109 7.76 -9.37 3.79
CA THR A 109 8.49 -10.63 3.75
C THR A 109 8.07 -11.44 2.52
N ALA A 110 8.71 -12.60 2.32
CA ALA A 110 8.36 -13.51 1.21
C ALA A 110 6.88 -13.90 1.23
N ARG A 111 6.25 -13.95 2.41
CA ARG A 111 4.83 -14.28 2.54
C ARG A 111 3.95 -13.24 1.85
N GLU A 112 4.21 -11.96 2.05
CA GLU A 112 3.45 -10.89 1.43
C GLU A 112 3.72 -10.82 -0.06
N VAL A 113 4.96 -11.03 -0.48
CA VAL A 113 5.31 -11.10 -1.89
C VAL A 113 4.54 -12.22 -2.58
N LYS A 114 4.45 -13.37 -1.93
CA LYS A 114 3.69 -14.51 -2.49
C LYS A 114 2.21 -14.17 -2.64
N ALA A 115 1.62 -13.53 -1.63
CA ALA A 115 0.21 -13.13 -1.68
C ALA A 115 -0.05 -12.16 -2.82
N LEU A 116 0.81 -11.16 -3.01
CA LEU A 116 0.70 -10.20 -4.10
C LEU A 116 0.89 -10.87 -5.46
N THR A 117 1.88 -11.76 -5.56
CA THR A 117 2.15 -12.49 -6.80
C THR A 117 0.94 -13.33 -7.21
N ASN A 118 0.35 -14.04 -6.27
CA ASN A 118 -0.82 -14.85 -6.53
C ASN A 118 -2.00 -14.00 -7.01
N TRP A 119 -2.19 -12.85 -6.40
CA TRP A 119 -3.24 -11.91 -6.81
C TRP A 119 -2.99 -11.38 -8.23
N LEU A 120 -1.77 -10.96 -8.54
CA LEU A 120 -1.45 -10.39 -9.85
C LEU A 120 -1.55 -11.40 -10.97
N ARG A 121 -1.36 -12.69 -10.68
CA ARG A 121 -1.45 -13.78 -11.67
C ARG A 121 -2.84 -14.37 -11.81
N ALA A 122 -3.75 -13.99 -10.94
CA ALA A 122 -5.10 -14.53 -10.96
C ALA A 122 -5.90 -14.05 -12.19
#